data_5404e3eb1d822501b128a82be2a73903
#
_entry.id   5404e3eb1d822501b128a82be2a73903
#
_cell.length_a   1.000
_cell.length_b   1.000
_cell.length_c   1.000
_cell.angle_alpha   90.00
_cell.angle_beta   90.00
_cell.angle_gamma   90.00
#
_symmetry.space_group_name_H-M   'P 1'
#
loop_
_entity.id
_entity.type
_entity.pdbx_description
1 polymer ?
#
loop_
_entity_poly.entity_id
_entity_poly.type
_entity_poly.pdbx_seq_one_letter_code
_entity_poly.pdbx_strand_id
1 'polypeptide(L)'
;MTFPVVGMVGGGQLARMTHEAGIPLGIRFKLLSDTPQDSAAQVVSEVVVGDYRDLDTLRAFARGCDVITFDHEHVPTEHLRALEADGIPVRPGPDALVHAQDKGVMRAKLDAIGVPCPRHRIVTDPADVAAFAAEGEGFPVVLKTVRGGYDGKGVWVVDSAEEAADPFRAGVPVLAEEKVDYVRELAANVVRSPHGQAVAYPVVESRQVNGVCDTVISPAPGLDGTLGLRAEELALRIAKELDVVGHLAVELFETRDGRILVNELAMRPHNSGHWTQDGAITSQFANHVRAVLDLPLGDPRPRAKWTVMVNVLGGDYPDMYSAYLHCMARDPQLKIHMYGKDVKPGRKVGHVNTYGDDLDDVLERARHAAGYLRGTITE
;
A
#
# COMPACT_ATOMS: atom_id res chain seq x y z
N MET A 1 -30.65 3.88 -17.12
CA MET A 1 -29.21 3.57 -17.07
C MET A 1 -28.91 3.24 -15.61
N THR A 2 -28.33 2.07 -15.35
CA THR A 2 -27.86 1.69 -14.02
C THR A 2 -26.38 1.98 -13.95
N PHE A 3 -25.93 2.69 -12.90
CA PHE A 3 -24.52 2.89 -12.63
C PHE A 3 -23.86 1.56 -12.24
N PRO A 4 -22.56 1.36 -12.53
CA PRO A 4 -21.88 0.12 -12.22
C PRO A 4 -21.77 -0.14 -10.71
N VAL A 5 -21.66 -1.42 -10.35
CA VAL A 5 -21.47 -1.90 -8.99
C VAL A 5 -20.05 -2.45 -8.85
N VAL A 6 -19.25 -1.83 -8.01
CA VAL A 6 -17.93 -2.32 -7.62
C VAL A 6 -18.06 -3.19 -6.38
N GLY A 7 -17.71 -4.46 -6.48
CA GLY A 7 -17.57 -5.36 -5.35
C GLY A 7 -16.20 -5.16 -4.70
N MET A 8 -16.18 -4.70 -3.46
CA MET A 8 -14.95 -4.49 -2.68
C MET A 8 -14.82 -5.60 -1.65
N VAL A 9 -13.73 -6.36 -1.70
CA VAL A 9 -13.41 -7.40 -0.72
C VAL A 9 -12.45 -6.84 0.33
N GLY A 10 -12.90 -6.87 1.58
CA GLY A 10 -12.23 -6.27 2.73
C GLY A 10 -12.83 -4.92 3.13
N GLY A 11 -13.08 -4.74 4.43
CA GLY A 11 -13.77 -3.59 5.02
C GLY A 11 -12.86 -2.52 5.61
N GLY A 12 -11.58 -2.47 5.26
CA GLY A 12 -10.60 -1.57 5.84
C GLY A 12 -10.70 -0.11 5.36
N GLN A 13 -9.67 0.68 5.72
CA GLN A 13 -9.63 2.10 5.37
C GLN A 13 -9.46 2.35 3.87
N LEU A 14 -8.81 1.45 3.13
CA LEU A 14 -8.61 1.63 1.69
C LEU A 14 -9.94 1.47 0.96
N ALA A 15 -10.79 0.51 1.38
CA ALA A 15 -12.15 0.35 0.89
C ALA A 15 -12.99 1.61 1.17
N ARG A 16 -12.89 2.17 2.39
CA ARG A 16 -13.59 3.41 2.77
C ARG A 16 -13.23 4.58 1.85
N MET A 17 -11.93 4.84 1.65
CA MET A 17 -11.45 5.95 0.82
C MET A 17 -11.69 5.69 -0.68
N THR A 18 -11.68 4.43 -1.13
CA THR A 18 -12.05 4.08 -2.50
C THR A 18 -13.54 4.31 -2.75
N HIS A 19 -14.40 3.96 -1.79
CA HIS A 19 -15.83 4.27 -1.85
C HIS A 19 -16.08 5.78 -1.93
N GLU A 20 -15.43 6.57 -1.06
CA GLU A 20 -15.50 8.03 -1.08
C GLU A 20 -15.17 8.59 -2.48
N ALA A 21 -14.11 8.09 -3.12
CA ALA A 21 -13.73 8.51 -4.47
C ALA A 21 -14.75 8.10 -5.55
N GLY A 22 -15.54 7.07 -5.34
CA GLY A 22 -16.58 6.60 -6.25
C GLY A 22 -17.89 7.38 -6.14
N ILE A 23 -18.18 8.00 -4.99
CA ILE A 23 -19.46 8.72 -4.75
C ILE A 23 -19.73 9.81 -5.79
N PRO A 24 -18.79 10.72 -6.13
CA PRO A 24 -19.02 11.77 -7.13
C PRO A 24 -19.32 11.25 -8.54
N LEU A 25 -18.90 10.01 -8.84
CA LEU A 25 -19.14 9.36 -10.11
C LEU A 25 -20.46 8.56 -10.12
N GLY A 26 -21.20 8.54 -9.02
CA GLY A 26 -22.44 7.76 -8.89
C GLY A 26 -22.21 6.24 -8.84
N ILE A 27 -20.97 5.79 -8.63
CA ILE A 27 -20.60 4.38 -8.57
C ILE A 27 -21.16 3.75 -7.31
N ARG A 28 -21.83 2.60 -7.47
CA ARG A 28 -22.32 1.82 -6.34
C ARG A 28 -21.23 0.89 -5.85
N PHE A 29 -21.13 0.78 -4.53
CA PHE A 29 -20.23 -0.18 -3.88
C PHE A 29 -21.04 -1.22 -3.13
N LYS A 30 -20.64 -2.49 -3.30
CA LYS A 30 -21.03 -3.62 -2.48
C LYS A 30 -19.80 -4.10 -1.74
N LEU A 31 -19.87 -4.25 -0.43
CA LEU A 31 -18.74 -4.54 0.44
C LEU A 31 -18.86 -5.95 1.01
N LEU A 32 -17.80 -6.77 0.92
CA LEU A 32 -17.62 -7.97 1.72
C LEU A 32 -16.68 -7.65 2.87
N SER A 33 -17.17 -7.76 4.10
CA SER A 33 -16.46 -7.34 5.31
C SER A 33 -16.52 -8.43 6.38
N ASP A 34 -15.47 -8.54 7.21
CA ASP A 34 -15.46 -9.51 8.31
C ASP A 34 -16.48 -9.12 9.40
N THR A 35 -16.68 -7.82 9.62
CA THR A 35 -17.61 -7.31 10.63
C THR A 35 -18.34 -6.04 10.15
N PRO A 36 -19.54 -5.74 10.69
CA PRO A 36 -20.23 -4.48 10.40
C PRO A 36 -19.56 -3.26 11.03
N GLN A 37 -18.56 -3.44 11.92
CA GLN A 37 -17.80 -2.38 12.56
C GLN A 37 -16.55 -1.98 11.76
N ASP A 38 -16.24 -2.68 10.67
CA ASP A 38 -15.09 -2.34 9.84
C ASP A 38 -15.22 -0.95 9.25
N SER A 39 -14.07 -0.34 8.97
CA SER A 39 -13.94 1.06 8.55
C SER A 39 -14.88 1.44 7.40
N ALA A 40 -14.91 0.64 6.33
CA ALA A 40 -15.77 0.88 5.18
C ALA A 40 -17.23 0.47 5.43
N ALA A 41 -17.46 -0.56 6.26
CA ALA A 41 -18.81 -1.04 6.56
C ALA A 41 -19.69 0.03 7.27
N GLN A 42 -19.05 1.00 7.92
CA GLN A 42 -19.75 2.12 8.57
C GLN A 42 -20.31 3.15 7.57
N VAL A 43 -19.87 3.14 6.32
CA VAL A 43 -20.22 4.19 5.33
C VAL A 43 -20.75 3.65 4.01
N VAL A 44 -20.50 2.38 3.68
CA VAL A 44 -21.04 1.71 2.49
C VAL A 44 -22.46 1.24 2.78
N SER A 45 -23.41 1.50 1.87
CA SER A 45 -24.82 1.17 2.07
C SER A 45 -25.16 -0.31 1.88
N GLU A 46 -24.38 -1.04 1.08
CA GLU A 46 -24.59 -2.46 0.79
C GLU A 46 -23.41 -3.28 1.34
N VAL A 47 -23.60 -3.85 2.55
CA VAL A 47 -22.57 -4.63 3.25
C VAL A 47 -23.02 -6.06 3.40
N VAL A 48 -22.16 -6.98 2.98
CA VAL A 48 -22.28 -8.42 3.23
C VAL A 48 -21.22 -8.78 4.28
N VAL A 49 -21.63 -9.33 5.39
CA VAL A 49 -20.70 -9.88 6.41
C VAL A 49 -20.43 -11.33 6.08
N GLY A 50 -19.16 -11.69 5.88
CA GLY A 50 -18.78 -13.06 5.51
C GLY A 50 -17.27 -13.21 5.31
N ASP A 51 -16.83 -14.46 5.28
CA ASP A 51 -15.42 -14.81 5.08
C ASP A 51 -15.11 -14.97 3.58
N TYR A 52 -14.19 -14.15 3.06
CA TYR A 52 -13.71 -14.22 1.67
C TYR A 52 -12.89 -15.51 1.38
N ARG A 53 -12.50 -16.26 2.41
CA ARG A 53 -11.84 -17.56 2.27
C ARG A 53 -12.83 -18.69 1.97
N ASP A 54 -14.12 -18.47 2.17
CA ASP A 54 -15.18 -19.37 1.74
C ASP A 54 -15.63 -18.99 0.32
N LEU A 55 -15.37 -19.90 -0.64
CA LEU A 55 -15.65 -19.67 -2.06
C LEU A 55 -17.15 -19.42 -2.34
N ASP A 56 -18.04 -20.11 -1.63
CA ASP A 56 -19.49 -19.97 -1.85
C ASP A 56 -19.97 -18.60 -1.37
N THR A 57 -19.46 -18.13 -0.23
CA THR A 57 -19.68 -16.77 0.26
C THR A 57 -19.17 -15.71 -0.74
N LEU A 58 -17.95 -15.90 -1.24
CA LEU A 58 -17.34 -14.97 -2.20
C LEU A 58 -18.13 -14.95 -3.53
N ARG A 59 -18.57 -16.10 -4.06
CA ARG A 59 -19.43 -16.19 -5.23
C ARG A 59 -20.79 -15.53 -5.04
N ALA A 60 -21.41 -15.77 -3.87
CA ALA A 60 -22.70 -15.13 -3.54
C ALA A 60 -22.58 -13.62 -3.44
N PHE A 61 -21.48 -13.14 -2.84
CA PHE A 61 -21.15 -11.71 -2.79
C PHE A 61 -20.95 -11.12 -4.18
N ALA A 62 -20.17 -11.77 -5.05
CA ALA A 62 -19.80 -11.26 -6.37
C ALA A 62 -20.97 -11.16 -7.35
N ARG A 63 -22.10 -11.83 -7.09
CA ARG A 63 -23.30 -11.74 -7.93
C ARG A 63 -23.82 -10.30 -7.97
N GLY A 64 -23.98 -9.79 -9.19
CA GLY A 64 -24.48 -8.44 -9.45
C GLY A 64 -23.42 -7.35 -9.30
N CYS A 65 -22.15 -7.70 -9.12
CA CYS A 65 -21.04 -6.79 -9.27
C CYS A 65 -20.55 -6.78 -10.73
N ASP A 66 -20.18 -5.61 -11.23
CA ASP A 66 -19.59 -5.45 -12.58
C ASP A 66 -18.08 -5.72 -12.55
N VAL A 67 -17.45 -5.56 -11.37
CA VAL A 67 -16.03 -5.84 -11.13
C VAL A 67 -15.79 -6.10 -9.65
N ILE A 68 -14.83 -6.97 -9.34
CA ILE A 68 -14.32 -7.21 -7.97
C ILE A 68 -12.96 -6.56 -7.82
N THR A 69 -12.75 -5.84 -6.71
CA THR A 69 -11.46 -5.28 -6.29
C THR A 69 -11.26 -5.44 -4.79
N PHE A 70 -10.11 -4.98 -4.23
CA PHE A 70 -9.65 -5.40 -2.92
C PHE A 70 -9.19 -4.24 -2.03
N ASP A 71 -9.41 -4.40 -0.74
CA ASP A 71 -8.81 -3.60 0.33
C ASP A 71 -7.47 -4.21 0.84
N HIS A 72 -7.26 -5.50 0.55
CA HIS A 72 -6.07 -6.28 0.93
C HIS A 72 -5.78 -7.38 -0.10
N GLU A 73 -4.58 -7.98 -0.04
CA GLU A 73 -4.13 -9.01 -1.00
C GLU A 73 -4.37 -10.46 -0.52
N HIS A 74 -5.24 -10.74 0.47
CA HIS A 74 -5.30 -12.04 1.13
C HIS A 74 -6.31 -13.04 0.54
N VAL A 75 -7.08 -12.65 -0.47
CA VAL A 75 -8.06 -13.56 -1.10
C VAL A 75 -7.31 -14.70 -1.81
N PRO A 76 -7.68 -15.97 -1.57
CA PRO A 76 -7.02 -17.11 -2.22
C PRO A 76 -7.05 -16.98 -3.75
N THR A 77 -5.90 -17.18 -4.40
CA THR A 77 -5.76 -17.04 -5.86
C THR A 77 -6.72 -17.96 -6.63
N GLU A 78 -6.94 -19.18 -6.14
CA GLU A 78 -7.88 -20.15 -6.71
C GLU A 78 -9.33 -19.68 -6.65
N HIS A 79 -9.72 -18.92 -5.61
CA HIS A 79 -11.07 -18.35 -5.50
C HIS A 79 -11.26 -17.23 -6.54
N LEU A 80 -10.22 -16.40 -6.76
CA LEU A 80 -10.26 -15.35 -7.77
C LEU A 80 -10.37 -15.92 -9.18
N ARG A 81 -9.63 -17.00 -9.48
CA ARG A 81 -9.75 -17.72 -10.76
C ARG A 81 -11.14 -18.32 -10.94
N ALA A 82 -11.76 -18.80 -9.86
CA ALA A 82 -13.13 -19.31 -9.93
C ALA A 82 -14.13 -18.19 -10.27
N LEU A 83 -13.97 -16.97 -9.73
CA LEU A 83 -14.81 -15.82 -10.11
C LEU A 83 -14.63 -15.44 -11.58
N GLU A 84 -13.40 -15.41 -12.08
CA GLU A 84 -13.15 -15.13 -13.51
C GLU A 84 -13.76 -16.21 -14.42
N ALA A 85 -13.66 -17.49 -14.02
CA ALA A 85 -14.31 -18.59 -14.73
C ALA A 85 -15.84 -18.50 -14.73
N ASP A 86 -16.42 -17.90 -13.67
CA ASP A 86 -17.86 -17.59 -13.57
C ASP A 86 -18.22 -16.31 -14.39
N GLY A 87 -17.26 -15.68 -15.09
CA GLY A 87 -17.45 -14.49 -15.92
C GLY A 87 -17.45 -13.15 -15.18
N ILE A 88 -16.99 -13.11 -13.93
CA ILE A 88 -16.93 -11.92 -13.12
C ILE A 88 -15.52 -11.31 -13.21
N PRO A 89 -15.36 -10.07 -13.71
CA PRO A 89 -14.05 -9.41 -13.77
C PRO A 89 -13.44 -9.20 -12.40
N VAL A 90 -12.18 -9.60 -12.24
CA VAL A 90 -11.38 -9.41 -11.02
C VAL A 90 -10.22 -8.47 -11.36
N ARG A 91 -10.08 -7.35 -10.62
CA ARG A 91 -9.09 -6.30 -10.93
C ARG A 91 -8.45 -5.76 -9.66
N PRO A 92 -7.14 -6.00 -9.43
CA PRO A 92 -6.20 -6.74 -10.29
C PRO A 92 -6.56 -8.22 -10.39
N GLY A 93 -6.20 -8.85 -11.54
CA GLY A 93 -6.45 -10.26 -11.78
C GLY A 93 -5.60 -11.19 -10.88
N PRO A 94 -5.99 -12.46 -10.73
CA PRO A 94 -5.31 -13.41 -9.85
C PRO A 94 -3.84 -13.64 -10.22
N ASP A 95 -3.50 -13.62 -11.53
CA ASP A 95 -2.14 -13.81 -12.01
C ASP A 95 -1.23 -12.60 -11.76
N ALA A 96 -1.79 -11.41 -11.62
CA ALA A 96 -1.08 -10.23 -11.13
C ALA A 96 -0.96 -10.27 -9.60
N LEU A 97 -2.09 -10.47 -8.90
CA LEU A 97 -2.19 -10.33 -7.45
C LEU A 97 -1.28 -11.32 -6.69
N VAL A 98 -1.01 -12.50 -7.26
CA VAL A 98 -0.10 -13.48 -6.64
C VAL A 98 1.28 -12.92 -6.35
N HIS A 99 1.76 -11.94 -7.13
CA HIS A 99 3.06 -11.29 -6.90
C HIS A 99 3.06 -10.33 -5.70
N ALA A 100 1.89 -9.88 -5.24
CA ALA A 100 1.77 -9.16 -3.97
C ALA A 100 1.50 -10.11 -2.78
N GLN A 101 1.03 -11.33 -3.04
CA GLN A 101 0.74 -12.35 -2.02
C GLN A 101 1.96 -13.17 -1.63
N ASP A 102 2.88 -13.41 -2.58
CA ASP A 102 3.99 -14.35 -2.46
C ASP A 102 5.30 -13.72 -2.89
N LYS A 103 6.17 -13.45 -1.91
CA LYS A 103 7.46 -12.77 -2.14
C LYS A 103 8.42 -13.62 -3.00
N GLY A 104 8.33 -14.95 -2.92
CA GLY A 104 9.14 -15.84 -3.76
C GLY A 104 8.73 -15.77 -5.23
N VAL A 105 7.43 -15.82 -5.50
CA VAL A 105 6.87 -15.65 -6.86
C VAL A 105 7.19 -14.26 -7.41
N MET A 106 7.05 -13.22 -6.57
CA MET A 106 7.41 -11.85 -6.94
C MET A 106 8.87 -11.75 -7.37
N ARG A 107 9.81 -12.21 -6.53
CA ARG A 107 11.26 -12.13 -6.80
C ARG A 107 11.63 -12.86 -8.08
N ALA A 108 11.16 -14.10 -8.25
CA ALA A 108 11.41 -14.88 -9.45
C ALA A 108 10.92 -14.18 -10.74
N LYS A 109 9.75 -13.55 -10.68
CA LYS A 109 9.21 -12.80 -11.83
C LYS A 109 10.00 -11.51 -12.08
N LEU A 110 10.35 -10.76 -11.03
CA LEU A 110 11.14 -9.52 -11.15
C LEU A 110 12.52 -9.81 -11.74
N ASP A 111 13.18 -10.89 -11.32
CA ASP A 111 14.44 -11.33 -11.90
C ASP A 111 14.29 -11.68 -13.39
N ALA A 112 13.26 -12.46 -13.73
CA ALA A 112 13.00 -12.87 -15.12
C ALA A 112 12.79 -11.69 -16.07
N ILE A 113 12.26 -10.55 -15.57
CA ILE A 113 12.08 -9.34 -16.36
C ILE A 113 13.22 -8.31 -16.14
N GLY A 114 14.30 -8.68 -15.43
CA GLY A 114 15.47 -7.82 -15.21
C GLY A 114 15.18 -6.58 -14.37
N VAL A 115 14.34 -6.70 -13.36
CA VAL A 115 14.07 -5.63 -12.38
C VAL A 115 15.06 -5.74 -11.24
N PRO A 116 15.78 -4.65 -10.89
CA PRO A 116 16.74 -4.66 -9.79
C PRO A 116 16.06 -4.94 -8.44
N CYS A 117 16.51 -5.98 -7.75
CA CYS A 117 16.09 -6.36 -6.41
C CYS A 117 17.31 -6.55 -5.51
N PRO A 118 17.16 -6.54 -4.18
CA PRO A 118 18.20 -7.06 -3.29
C PRO A 118 18.57 -8.49 -3.68
N ARG A 119 19.84 -8.88 -3.52
CA ARG A 119 20.22 -10.28 -3.66
C ARG A 119 19.38 -11.14 -2.72
N HIS A 120 18.80 -12.22 -3.22
CA HIS A 120 17.81 -13.00 -2.47
C HIS A 120 17.86 -14.49 -2.79
N ARG A 121 17.28 -15.29 -1.89
CA ARG A 121 17.08 -16.74 -2.05
C ARG A 121 15.95 -17.24 -1.15
N ILE A 122 15.18 -18.22 -1.64
CA ILE A 122 14.30 -18.99 -0.77
C ILE A 122 15.16 -20.00 -0.01
N VAL A 123 15.02 -20.00 1.32
CA VAL A 123 15.75 -20.85 2.26
C VAL A 123 14.78 -21.65 3.12
N THR A 124 15.19 -22.85 3.55
CA THR A 124 14.34 -23.79 4.27
C THR A 124 14.82 -24.08 5.68
N ASP A 125 16.06 -23.75 5.99
CA ASP A 125 16.66 -23.95 7.30
C ASP A 125 17.77 -22.91 7.62
N PRO A 126 18.25 -22.81 8.87
CA PRO A 126 19.30 -21.88 9.26
C PRO A 126 20.65 -22.10 8.55
N ALA A 127 20.98 -23.33 8.12
CA ALA A 127 22.24 -23.60 7.41
C ALA A 127 22.21 -22.98 6.01
N ASP A 128 21.04 -22.96 5.35
CA ASP A 128 20.84 -22.25 4.08
C ASP A 128 21.09 -20.74 4.25
N VAL A 129 20.70 -20.15 5.39
CA VAL A 129 20.94 -18.71 5.68
C VAL A 129 22.44 -18.45 5.83
N ALA A 130 23.18 -19.33 6.52
CA ALA A 130 24.64 -19.21 6.64
C ALA A 130 25.34 -19.31 5.27
N ALA A 131 24.89 -20.26 4.42
CA ALA A 131 25.40 -20.40 3.07
C ALA A 131 25.12 -19.15 2.21
N PHE A 132 23.88 -18.62 2.29
CA PHE A 132 23.51 -17.39 1.61
C PHE A 132 24.37 -16.19 2.08
N ALA A 133 24.59 -16.03 3.38
CA ALA A 133 25.46 -14.98 3.91
C ALA A 133 26.91 -15.11 3.37
N ALA A 134 27.48 -16.32 3.40
CA ALA A 134 28.86 -16.57 2.96
C ALA A 134 29.09 -16.31 1.46
N GLU A 135 28.07 -16.43 0.63
CA GLU A 135 28.15 -16.12 -0.82
C GLU A 135 28.09 -14.63 -1.15
N GLY A 136 27.79 -13.76 -0.18
CA GLY A 136 27.65 -12.32 -0.35
C GLY A 136 28.50 -11.52 0.62
N GLU A 137 27.95 -10.46 1.17
CA GLU A 137 28.65 -9.55 2.10
C GLU A 137 28.69 -10.07 3.54
N GLY A 138 28.17 -11.27 3.79
CA GLY A 138 28.05 -11.85 5.13
C GLY A 138 26.74 -11.47 5.82
N PHE A 139 26.76 -11.55 7.14
CA PHE A 139 25.68 -11.04 7.99
C PHE A 139 25.82 -9.50 8.18
N PRO A 140 24.72 -8.77 8.50
CA PRO A 140 23.38 -9.29 8.73
C PRO A 140 22.60 -9.65 7.46
N VAL A 141 21.67 -10.61 7.60
CA VAL A 141 20.72 -11.05 6.57
C VAL A 141 19.30 -10.65 6.97
N VAL A 142 18.49 -10.25 6.02
CA VAL A 142 17.06 -9.99 6.23
C VAL A 142 16.27 -11.24 5.85
N LEU A 143 15.46 -11.73 6.79
CA LEU A 143 14.56 -12.87 6.56
C LEU A 143 13.13 -12.36 6.53
N LYS A 144 12.35 -12.82 5.53
CA LYS A 144 10.94 -12.44 5.38
C LYS A 144 10.09 -13.68 5.20
N THR A 145 8.89 -13.71 5.81
CA THR A 145 7.91 -14.72 5.45
C THR A 145 7.60 -14.63 3.97
N VAL A 146 7.54 -15.76 3.27
CA VAL A 146 7.21 -15.79 1.83
C VAL A 146 5.79 -15.29 1.60
N ARG A 147 4.83 -15.70 2.45
CA ARG A 147 3.44 -15.26 2.42
C ARG A 147 3.04 -14.63 3.73
N GLY A 148 2.12 -13.67 3.68
CA GLY A 148 1.71 -12.88 4.83
C GLY A 148 2.82 -11.89 5.23
N GLY A 149 2.67 -11.28 6.42
CA GLY A 149 3.55 -10.20 6.86
C GLY A 149 3.10 -8.84 6.30
N TYR A 150 3.12 -7.83 7.14
CA TYR A 150 2.77 -6.45 6.80
C TYR A 150 3.25 -5.54 7.94
N ASP A 151 3.52 -4.28 7.66
CA ASP A 151 3.96 -3.30 8.67
C ASP A 151 5.09 -3.87 9.59
N GLY A 152 6.14 -4.44 8.99
CA GLY A 152 7.29 -5.03 9.69
C GLY A 152 7.06 -6.39 10.35
N LYS A 153 5.85 -6.94 10.35
CA LYS A 153 5.57 -8.29 10.84
C LYS A 153 6.05 -9.35 9.84
N GLY A 154 6.70 -10.39 10.36
CA GLY A 154 7.28 -11.44 9.52
C GLY A 154 8.56 -11.01 8.82
N VAL A 155 9.26 -10.02 9.36
CA VAL A 155 10.58 -9.57 8.93
C VAL A 155 11.54 -9.64 10.13
N TRP A 156 12.70 -10.26 9.91
CA TRP A 156 13.78 -10.38 10.90
C TRP A 156 15.09 -9.94 10.28
N VAL A 157 15.88 -9.20 11.02
CA VAL A 157 17.28 -8.94 10.72
C VAL A 157 18.09 -9.82 11.64
N VAL A 158 18.90 -10.71 11.08
CA VAL A 158 19.67 -11.69 11.84
C VAL A 158 21.16 -11.46 11.63
N ASP A 159 21.91 -11.47 12.72
CA ASP A 159 23.36 -11.25 12.72
C ASP A 159 24.15 -12.58 12.72
N SER A 160 23.45 -13.72 12.82
CA SER A 160 24.05 -15.06 12.78
C SER A 160 23.03 -16.11 12.32
N ALA A 161 23.54 -17.31 12.01
CA ALA A 161 22.68 -18.46 11.67
C ALA A 161 21.87 -18.96 12.87
N GLU A 162 22.38 -18.79 14.09
CA GLU A 162 21.70 -19.18 15.34
C GLU A 162 20.44 -18.33 15.54
N GLU A 163 20.48 -17.03 15.25
CA GLU A 163 19.34 -16.13 15.35
C GLU A 163 18.27 -16.42 14.29
N ALA A 164 18.68 -17.06 13.17
CA ALA A 164 17.75 -17.44 12.11
C ALA A 164 16.77 -18.56 12.49
N ALA A 165 16.90 -19.20 13.67
CA ALA A 165 16.04 -20.32 14.05
C ALA A 165 14.56 -19.95 14.21
N ASP A 166 14.25 -18.75 14.71
CA ASP A 166 12.87 -18.32 14.99
C ASP A 166 11.98 -18.25 13.75
N PRO A 167 12.37 -17.66 12.60
CA PRO A 167 11.61 -17.64 11.38
C PRO A 167 11.17 -19.03 10.87
N PHE A 168 11.96 -20.08 11.15
CA PHE A 168 11.68 -21.45 10.68
C PHE A 168 10.81 -22.26 11.64
N ARG A 169 10.42 -21.74 12.80
CA ARG A 169 9.55 -22.50 13.76
C ARG A 169 8.20 -22.91 13.17
N ALA A 170 7.72 -22.17 12.16
CA ALA A 170 6.48 -22.50 11.46
C ALA A 170 6.65 -23.63 10.43
N GLY A 171 7.88 -24.11 10.15
CA GLY A 171 8.16 -25.14 9.16
C GLY A 171 7.88 -24.73 7.71
N VAL A 172 7.86 -23.44 7.42
CA VAL A 172 7.61 -22.89 6.09
C VAL A 172 8.88 -22.24 5.52
N PRO A 173 9.05 -22.23 4.18
CA PRO A 173 10.16 -21.52 3.54
C PRO A 173 10.14 -20.03 3.86
N VAL A 174 11.33 -19.45 3.91
CA VAL A 174 11.57 -18.04 4.19
C VAL A 174 12.34 -17.43 3.04
N LEU A 175 12.09 -16.17 2.70
CA LEU A 175 12.90 -15.40 1.77
C LEU A 175 14.07 -14.78 2.55
N ALA A 176 15.31 -15.15 2.21
CA ALA A 176 16.50 -14.47 2.67
C ALA A 176 16.91 -13.39 1.67
N GLU A 177 17.25 -12.21 2.17
CA GLU A 177 17.72 -11.08 1.37
C GLU A 177 18.97 -10.47 2.00
N GLU A 178 19.84 -9.89 1.17
CA GLU A 178 20.91 -9.03 1.68
C GLU A 178 20.32 -7.84 2.42
N LYS A 179 20.98 -7.39 3.47
CA LYS A 179 20.62 -6.13 4.11
C LYS A 179 21.13 -4.97 3.28
N VAL A 180 20.25 -4.33 2.54
CA VAL A 180 20.59 -3.20 1.68
C VAL A 180 21.05 -1.99 2.52
N ASP A 181 22.23 -1.42 2.19
CA ASP A 181 22.65 -0.11 2.70
C ASP A 181 22.01 0.99 1.84
N TYR A 182 20.85 1.47 2.28
CA TYR A 182 20.10 2.48 1.58
C TYR A 182 20.17 3.86 2.24
N VAL A 183 19.97 4.89 1.43
CA VAL A 183 19.89 6.29 1.89
C VAL A 183 18.50 6.56 2.47
N ARG A 184 17.45 6.04 1.79
CA ARG A 184 16.05 6.23 2.17
C ARG A 184 15.15 5.22 1.44
N GLU A 185 13.94 5.11 1.94
CA GLU A 185 12.87 4.39 1.27
C GLU A 185 12.06 5.34 0.39
N LEU A 186 11.74 4.88 -0.82
CA LEU A 186 10.92 5.58 -1.80
C LEU A 186 9.71 4.72 -2.14
N ALA A 187 8.69 5.35 -2.73
CA ALA A 187 7.60 4.61 -3.36
C ALA A 187 7.22 5.27 -4.70
N ALA A 188 7.07 4.43 -5.72
CA ALA A 188 6.51 4.79 -7.02
C ALA A 188 5.09 4.24 -7.12
N ASN A 189 4.12 5.13 -7.27
CA ASN A 189 2.70 4.79 -7.36
C ASN A 189 2.23 4.97 -8.80
N VAL A 190 1.66 3.91 -9.39
CA VAL A 190 1.15 3.91 -10.75
C VAL A 190 -0.25 3.32 -10.81
N VAL A 191 -1.02 3.71 -11.83
CA VAL A 191 -2.33 3.14 -12.10
C VAL A 191 -2.41 2.76 -13.57
N ARG A 192 -2.94 1.57 -13.87
CA ARG A 192 -3.06 1.06 -15.24
C ARG A 192 -4.49 0.55 -15.49
N SER A 193 -5.04 0.89 -16.65
CA SER A 193 -6.35 0.40 -17.13
C SER A 193 -6.21 -0.95 -17.88
N PRO A 194 -7.32 -1.68 -18.12
CA PRO A 194 -7.29 -2.94 -18.88
C PRO A 194 -6.71 -2.79 -20.29
N HIS A 195 -6.88 -1.63 -20.92
CA HIS A 195 -6.39 -1.36 -22.27
C HIS A 195 -4.99 -0.73 -22.32
N GLY A 196 -4.29 -0.71 -21.16
CA GLY A 196 -2.89 -0.31 -21.09
C GLY A 196 -2.65 1.20 -20.97
N GLN A 197 -3.69 2.05 -20.85
CA GLN A 197 -3.48 3.42 -20.40
C GLN A 197 -2.89 3.36 -18.98
N ALA A 198 -1.80 4.11 -18.75
CA ALA A 198 -1.16 4.13 -17.45
C ALA A 198 -0.74 5.55 -17.07
N VAL A 199 -0.74 5.84 -15.78
CA VAL A 199 -0.26 7.10 -15.20
C VAL A 199 0.64 6.79 -14.02
N ALA A 200 1.69 7.61 -13.82
CA ALA A 200 2.56 7.59 -12.66
C ALA A 200 2.36 8.87 -11.85
N TYR A 201 2.34 8.73 -10.53
CA TYR A 201 2.47 9.84 -9.60
C TYR A 201 3.95 10.13 -9.34
N PRO A 202 4.33 11.36 -8.94
CA PRO A 202 5.69 11.63 -8.50
C PRO A 202 6.17 10.63 -7.46
N VAL A 203 7.42 10.21 -7.59
CA VAL A 203 8.07 9.36 -6.59
C VAL A 203 8.10 10.08 -5.24
N VAL A 204 7.73 9.37 -4.19
CA VAL A 204 7.66 9.90 -2.84
C VAL A 204 8.75 9.32 -1.94
N GLU A 205 9.19 10.09 -0.94
CA GLU A 205 9.94 9.55 0.18
C GLU A 205 8.97 9.01 1.23
N SER A 206 9.19 7.75 1.66
CA SER A 206 8.40 7.08 2.70
C SER A 206 9.27 6.87 3.93
N ARG A 207 9.00 7.61 5.00
CA ARG A 207 9.75 7.50 6.25
C ARG A 207 9.07 6.51 7.18
N GLN A 208 9.83 5.50 7.57
CA GLN A 208 9.36 4.47 8.48
C GLN A 208 9.80 4.79 9.92
N VAL A 209 8.93 4.45 10.87
CA VAL A 209 9.24 4.46 12.30
C VAL A 209 8.86 3.09 12.86
N ASN A 210 9.84 2.36 13.38
CA ASN A 210 9.66 0.98 13.87
C ASN A 210 9.00 0.04 12.85
N GLY A 211 9.38 0.16 11.55
CA GLY A 211 8.84 -0.66 10.46
C GLY A 211 7.42 -0.29 10.01
N VAL A 212 6.88 0.82 10.49
CA VAL A 212 5.56 1.33 10.10
C VAL A 212 5.73 2.69 9.41
N CYS A 213 5.13 2.86 8.24
CA CYS A 213 5.14 4.15 7.55
C CYS A 213 4.53 5.23 8.45
N ASP A 214 5.32 6.25 8.77
CA ASP A 214 4.93 7.42 9.56
C ASP A 214 4.64 8.63 8.70
N THR A 215 5.57 8.99 7.81
CA THR A 215 5.50 10.21 7.00
C THR A 215 5.77 9.90 5.54
N VAL A 216 4.99 10.48 4.63
CA VAL A 216 5.22 10.46 3.18
C VAL A 216 5.36 11.88 2.66
N ILE A 217 6.40 12.14 1.86
CA ILE A 217 6.69 13.44 1.28
C ILE A 217 6.65 13.35 -0.23
N SER A 218 5.81 14.14 -0.86
CA SER A 218 5.67 14.21 -2.32
C SER A 218 6.02 15.61 -2.85
N PRO A 219 6.88 15.67 -3.88
CA PRO A 219 7.78 14.64 -4.38
C PRO A 219 8.89 14.30 -3.37
N ALA A 220 9.67 13.24 -3.59
CA ALA A 220 10.81 12.90 -2.71
C ALA A 220 11.84 14.03 -2.69
N PRO A 221 12.16 14.63 -1.50
CA PRO A 221 13.06 15.77 -1.43
C PRO A 221 14.47 15.44 -1.91
N GLY A 222 15.03 16.28 -2.78
CA GLY A 222 16.41 16.13 -3.27
C GLY A 222 16.67 14.84 -4.07
N LEU A 223 15.61 14.15 -4.52
CA LEU A 223 15.76 13.03 -5.45
C LEU A 223 16.25 13.55 -6.79
N ASP A 224 17.32 12.94 -7.31
CA ASP A 224 17.78 13.25 -8.67
C ASP A 224 16.68 12.99 -9.70
N GLY A 225 16.41 13.97 -10.56
CA GLY A 225 15.31 13.88 -11.50
C GLY A 225 15.42 12.69 -12.46
N THR A 226 16.64 12.28 -12.83
CA THR A 226 16.86 11.09 -13.67
C THR A 226 16.53 9.83 -12.90
N LEU A 227 16.88 9.75 -11.62
CA LEU A 227 16.59 8.62 -10.77
C LEU A 227 15.07 8.50 -10.50
N GLY A 228 14.39 9.64 -10.28
CA GLY A 228 12.94 9.71 -10.14
C GLY A 228 12.23 9.18 -11.38
N LEU A 229 12.60 9.65 -12.57
CA LEU A 229 12.03 9.16 -13.84
C LEU A 229 12.28 7.66 -14.04
N ARG A 230 13.48 7.16 -13.73
CA ARG A 230 13.77 5.71 -13.79
C ARG A 230 12.89 4.90 -12.85
N ALA A 231 12.61 5.41 -11.65
CA ALA A 231 11.71 4.74 -10.69
C ALA A 231 10.27 4.69 -11.19
N GLU A 232 9.77 5.77 -11.79
CA GLU A 232 8.44 5.82 -12.42
C GLU A 232 8.36 4.87 -13.62
N GLU A 233 9.34 4.88 -14.52
CA GLU A 233 9.41 3.98 -15.68
C GLU A 233 9.49 2.51 -15.24
N LEU A 234 10.24 2.22 -14.17
CA LEU A 234 10.35 0.90 -13.60
C LEU A 234 8.98 0.41 -13.08
N ALA A 235 8.26 1.24 -12.34
CA ALA A 235 6.94 0.91 -11.83
C ALA A 235 5.91 0.71 -12.95
N LEU A 236 5.92 1.55 -13.98
CA LEU A 236 5.08 1.40 -15.17
C LEU A 236 5.40 0.10 -15.93
N ARG A 237 6.68 -0.24 -16.06
CA ARG A 237 7.11 -1.51 -16.66
C ARG A 237 6.63 -2.71 -15.86
N ILE A 238 6.78 -2.69 -14.52
CA ILE A 238 6.28 -3.76 -13.64
C ILE A 238 4.77 -3.90 -13.80
N ALA A 239 4.00 -2.80 -13.76
CA ALA A 239 2.56 -2.84 -13.94
C ALA A 239 2.14 -3.48 -15.29
N LYS A 240 2.90 -3.21 -16.37
CA LYS A 240 2.67 -3.79 -17.68
C LYS A 240 3.02 -5.28 -17.73
N GLU A 241 4.21 -5.66 -17.26
CA GLU A 241 4.73 -7.04 -17.31
C GLU A 241 3.97 -8.03 -16.41
N LEU A 242 3.32 -7.51 -15.36
CA LEU A 242 2.46 -8.28 -14.46
C LEU A 242 0.98 -8.15 -14.81
N ASP A 243 0.64 -7.43 -15.88
CA ASP A 243 -0.74 -7.13 -16.32
C ASP A 243 -1.64 -6.60 -15.18
N VAL A 244 -1.10 -5.71 -14.36
CA VAL A 244 -1.86 -5.10 -13.26
C VAL A 244 -2.94 -4.19 -13.84
N VAL A 245 -4.18 -4.37 -13.38
CA VAL A 245 -5.29 -3.45 -13.62
C VAL A 245 -5.71 -2.84 -12.28
N GLY A 246 -5.67 -1.52 -12.19
CA GLY A 246 -5.86 -0.78 -10.96
C GLY A 246 -4.57 -0.11 -10.50
N HIS A 247 -4.48 0.15 -9.22
CA HIS A 247 -3.32 0.79 -8.59
C HIS A 247 -2.24 -0.23 -8.24
N LEU A 248 -0.98 0.14 -8.49
CA LEU A 248 0.22 -0.56 -8.05
C LEU A 248 1.12 0.43 -7.32
N ALA A 249 1.51 0.12 -6.10
CA ALA A 249 2.62 0.76 -5.41
C ALA A 249 3.85 -0.15 -5.48
N VAL A 250 4.98 0.42 -5.87
CA VAL A 250 6.29 -0.22 -5.85
C VAL A 250 7.12 0.44 -4.76
N GLU A 251 7.40 -0.29 -3.69
CA GLU A 251 8.30 0.17 -2.63
C GLU A 251 9.75 -0.04 -3.06
N LEU A 252 10.60 0.95 -2.81
CA LEU A 252 11.93 1.05 -3.37
C LEU A 252 12.94 1.45 -2.31
N PHE A 253 14.16 0.94 -2.44
CA PHE A 253 15.33 1.47 -1.74
C PHE A 253 16.18 2.33 -2.70
N GLU A 254 16.52 3.55 -2.29
CA GLU A 254 17.59 4.34 -2.89
C GLU A 254 18.90 4.01 -2.19
N THR A 255 19.80 3.32 -2.88
CA THR A 255 21.09 2.93 -2.33
C THR A 255 22.10 4.07 -2.35
N ARG A 256 23.16 3.99 -1.52
CA ARG A 256 24.22 5.02 -1.45
C ARG A 256 24.99 5.20 -2.75
N ASP A 257 25.05 4.18 -3.59
CA ASP A 257 25.67 4.22 -4.91
C ASP A 257 24.72 4.68 -6.02
N GLY A 258 23.53 5.19 -5.67
CA GLY A 258 22.58 5.81 -6.59
C GLY A 258 21.78 4.82 -7.44
N ARG A 259 21.60 3.58 -6.97
CA ARG A 259 20.68 2.60 -7.58
C ARG A 259 19.30 2.63 -6.91
N ILE A 260 18.32 2.12 -7.64
CA ILE A 260 16.99 1.81 -7.10
C ILE A 260 16.82 0.30 -7.07
N LEU A 261 16.43 -0.25 -5.93
CA LEU A 261 16.09 -1.66 -5.75
C LEU A 261 14.65 -1.81 -5.33
N VAL A 262 13.92 -2.77 -5.92
CA VAL A 262 12.53 -3.05 -5.54
C VAL A 262 12.50 -3.84 -4.24
N ASN A 263 11.79 -3.29 -3.25
CA ASN A 263 11.54 -3.95 -1.97
C ASN A 263 10.29 -4.82 -2.02
N GLU A 264 9.12 -4.21 -2.30
CA GLU A 264 7.82 -4.89 -2.26
C GLU A 264 6.83 -4.29 -3.26
N LEU A 265 5.80 -5.06 -3.60
CA LEU A 265 4.69 -4.64 -4.45
C LEU A 265 3.39 -4.68 -3.65
N ALA A 266 2.55 -3.65 -3.83
CA ALA A 266 1.17 -3.65 -3.33
C ALA A 266 0.21 -3.34 -4.48
N MET A 267 -0.73 -4.25 -4.75
CA MET A 267 -1.65 -4.16 -5.89
C MET A 267 -3.04 -3.65 -5.48
N ARG A 268 -3.05 -2.56 -4.78
CA ARG A 268 -4.22 -1.83 -4.25
C ARG A 268 -3.82 -0.40 -3.95
N PRO A 269 -4.75 0.52 -3.69
CA PRO A 269 -4.39 1.81 -3.10
C PRO A 269 -3.49 1.62 -1.88
N HIS A 270 -2.44 2.43 -1.77
CA HIS A 270 -1.37 2.21 -0.81
C HIS A 270 -1.14 3.43 0.08
N ASN A 271 -0.61 3.20 1.28
CA ASN A 271 -0.34 4.25 2.26
C ASN A 271 0.57 5.35 1.69
N SER A 272 1.58 4.97 0.90
CA SER A 272 2.46 5.93 0.22
C SER A 272 1.77 6.84 -0.80
N GLY A 273 0.53 6.52 -1.19
CA GLY A 273 -0.29 7.30 -2.11
C GLY A 273 -1.41 8.11 -1.42
N HIS A 274 -1.55 8.08 -0.08
CA HIS A 274 -2.64 8.81 0.61
C HIS A 274 -2.55 10.33 0.46
N TRP A 275 -1.34 10.88 0.30
CA TRP A 275 -1.12 12.28 0.00
C TRP A 275 -1.89 12.77 -1.24
N THR A 276 -2.19 11.86 -2.18
CA THR A 276 -2.87 12.18 -3.44
C THR A 276 -4.32 12.61 -3.26
N GLN A 277 -4.97 12.31 -2.11
CA GLN A 277 -6.36 12.73 -1.86
C GLN A 277 -6.50 14.25 -1.94
N ASP A 278 -5.54 14.97 -1.40
CA ASP A 278 -5.56 16.43 -1.37
C ASP A 278 -4.46 17.06 -2.23
N GLY A 279 -3.33 16.36 -2.40
CA GLY A 279 -2.13 16.86 -3.06
C GLY A 279 -2.05 16.58 -4.55
N ALA A 280 -2.87 15.70 -5.14
CA ALA A 280 -2.92 15.44 -6.58
C ALA A 280 -4.23 15.95 -7.21
N ILE A 281 -4.22 16.19 -8.54
CA ILE A 281 -5.44 16.56 -9.28
C ILE A 281 -6.45 15.42 -9.22
N THR A 282 -5.99 14.18 -9.43
CA THR A 282 -6.80 12.97 -9.28
C THR A 282 -6.11 12.03 -8.31
N SER A 283 -6.80 11.63 -7.24
CA SER A 283 -6.22 10.77 -6.21
C SER A 283 -5.97 9.33 -6.71
N GLN A 284 -5.10 8.60 -6.00
CA GLN A 284 -4.89 7.17 -6.24
C GLN A 284 -6.20 6.37 -6.20
N PHE A 285 -7.11 6.74 -5.29
CA PHE A 285 -8.40 6.08 -5.13
C PHE A 285 -9.33 6.34 -6.33
N ALA A 286 -9.42 7.59 -6.78
CA ALA A 286 -10.21 7.96 -7.94
C ALA A 286 -9.68 7.31 -9.23
N ASN A 287 -8.35 7.27 -9.40
CA ASN A 287 -7.73 6.59 -10.53
C ASN A 287 -7.86 5.06 -10.44
N HIS A 288 -7.80 4.48 -9.24
CA HIS A 288 -8.07 3.05 -9.05
C HIS A 288 -9.50 2.69 -9.48
N VAL A 289 -10.51 3.44 -9.00
CA VAL A 289 -11.92 3.25 -9.41
C VAL A 289 -12.08 3.37 -10.92
N ARG A 290 -11.46 4.38 -11.55
CA ARG A 290 -11.48 4.54 -13.01
C ARG A 290 -10.86 3.34 -13.72
N ALA A 291 -9.70 2.88 -13.26
CA ALA A 291 -9.00 1.75 -13.86
C ALA A 291 -9.82 0.45 -13.78
N VAL A 292 -10.36 0.13 -12.59
CA VAL A 292 -11.11 -1.12 -12.41
C VAL A 292 -12.45 -1.13 -13.16
N LEU A 293 -12.98 0.05 -13.52
CA LEU A 293 -14.18 0.21 -14.34
C LEU A 293 -13.91 0.52 -15.81
N ASP A 294 -12.62 0.50 -16.20
CA ASP A 294 -12.19 0.81 -17.58
C ASP A 294 -12.59 2.23 -18.05
N LEU A 295 -12.59 3.17 -17.13
CA LEU A 295 -12.77 4.59 -17.43
C LEU A 295 -11.41 5.25 -17.72
N PRO A 296 -11.36 6.32 -18.53
CA PRO A 296 -10.14 7.08 -18.75
C PRO A 296 -9.51 7.56 -17.44
N LEU A 297 -8.20 7.36 -17.29
CA LEU A 297 -7.47 7.76 -16.09
C LEU A 297 -7.40 9.29 -15.99
N GLY A 298 -7.43 9.78 -14.77
CA GLY A 298 -7.31 11.20 -14.47
C GLY A 298 -5.86 11.64 -14.33
N ASP A 299 -5.66 12.94 -14.31
CA ASP A 299 -4.37 13.60 -14.21
C ASP A 299 -3.72 13.35 -12.83
N PRO A 300 -2.53 12.71 -12.75
CA PRO A 300 -1.85 12.41 -11.51
C PRO A 300 -1.00 13.57 -10.96
N ARG A 301 -0.92 14.71 -11.69
CA ARG A 301 -0.03 15.83 -11.33
C ARG A 301 -0.33 16.38 -9.95
N PRO A 302 0.71 16.81 -9.19
CA PRO A 302 0.52 17.44 -7.89
C PRO A 302 -0.14 18.82 -8.02
N ARG A 303 -0.86 19.22 -6.97
CA ARG A 303 -1.52 20.55 -6.86
C ARG A 303 -0.63 21.60 -6.23
N ALA A 304 0.38 21.19 -5.49
CA ALA A 304 1.32 22.06 -4.80
C ALA A 304 2.76 21.57 -5.01
N LYS A 305 3.73 22.40 -4.70
CA LYS A 305 5.15 22.04 -4.80
C LYS A 305 5.51 20.90 -3.87
N TRP A 306 4.96 20.91 -2.66
CA TRP A 306 5.11 19.87 -1.64
C TRP A 306 3.77 19.44 -1.08
N THR A 307 3.62 18.16 -0.85
CA THR A 307 2.53 17.61 -0.04
C THR A 307 3.13 16.62 0.94
N VAL A 308 2.75 16.73 2.20
CA VAL A 308 3.18 15.83 3.27
C VAL A 308 1.97 15.13 3.85
N MET A 309 2.03 13.82 3.91
CA MET A 309 1.10 12.97 4.64
C MET A 309 1.77 12.45 5.90
N VAL A 310 1.10 12.56 7.05
CA VAL A 310 1.54 11.92 8.30
C VAL A 310 0.42 11.01 8.81
N ASN A 311 0.78 9.74 9.06
CA ASN A 311 -0.17 8.79 9.64
C ASN A 311 -0.50 9.17 11.09
N VAL A 312 -1.77 9.07 11.46
CA VAL A 312 -2.23 9.18 12.85
C VAL A 312 -2.33 7.76 13.43
N LEU A 313 -1.40 7.45 14.32
CA LEU A 313 -1.40 6.18 15.06
C LEU A 313 -2.17 6.35 16.35
N GLY A 314 -2.98 5.36 16.72
CA GLY A 314 -3.60 5.31 18.04
C GLY A 314 -2.58 5.22 19.15
N GLY A 315 -2.89 5.81 20.28
CA GLY A 315 -2.12 5.80 21.53
C GLY A 315 -3.06 5.60 22.71
N ASP A 316 -2.66 6.09 23.87
CA ASP A 316 -3.44 6.05 25.11
C ASP A 316 -4.53 7.13 25.19
N TYR A 317 -4.58 8.04 24.22
CA TYR A 317 -5.55 9.13 24.15
C TYR A 317 -6.69 8.78 23.19
N PRO A 318 -7.87 8.38 23.71
CA PRO A 318 -8.95 7.88 22.87
C PRO A 318 -9.80 8.97 22.20
N ASP A 319 -9.86 10.17 22.80
CA ASP A 319 -10.69 11.28 22.30
C ASP A 319 -9.93 12.16 21.30
N MET A 320 -9.67 11.61 20.11
CA MET A 320 -9.00 12.36 19.03
C MET A 320 -9.86 13.51 18.48
N TYR A 321 -11.19 13.46 18.66
CA TYR A 321 -12.08 14.50 18.15
C TYR A 321 -11.89 15.84 18.86
N SER A 322 -11.57 15.83 20.16
CA SER A 322 -11.29 17.06 20.91
C SER A 322 -10.13 17.88 20.35
N ALA A 323 -9.19 17.22 19.64
CA ALA A 323 -8.06 17.87 18.98
C ALA A 323 -8.44 18.69 17.73
N TYR A 324 -9.62 18.45 17.12
CA TYR A 324 -10.01 19.07 15.85
C TYR A 324 -10.07 20.59 15.93
N LEU A 325 -10.63 21.13 17.03
CA LEU A 325 -10.75 22.57 17.21
C LEU A 325 -9.38 23.24 17.14
N HIS A 326 -8.38 22.70 17.84
CA HIS A 326 -7.02 23.24 17.84
C HIS A 326 -6.38 23.06 16.45
N CYS A 327 -6.35 21.85 15.92
CA CYS A 327 -5.69 21.55 14.66
C CYS A 327 -6.22 22.39 13.49
N MET A 328 -7.55 22.50 13.36
CA MET A 328 -8.20 23.25 12.29
C MET A 328 -8.11 24.77 12.47
N ALA A 329 -8.08 25.27 13.71
CA ALA A 329 -7.89 26.68 13.98
C ALA A 329 -6.45 27.12 13.69
N ARG A 330 -5.47 26.27 14.01
CA ARG A 330 -4.05 26.52 13.77
C ARG A 330 -3.72 26.45 12.26
N ASP A 331 -4.25 25.45 11.56
CA ASP A 331 -4.07 25.29 10.12
C ASP A 331 -5.41 25.08 9.40
N PRO A 332 -6.04 26.16 8.87
CA PRO A 332 -7.30 26.05 8.11
C PRO A 332 -7.18 25.25 6.80
N GLN A 333 -5.96 24.97 6.32
CA GLN A 333 -5.73 24.16 5.12
C GLN A 333 -5.55 22.67 5.41
N LEU A 334 -5.36 22.33 6.69
CA LEU A 334 -5.17 20.95 7.14
C LEU A 334 -6.30 20.03 6.66
N LYS A 335 -5.93 18.87 6.16
CA LYS A 335 -6.87 17.80 5.82
C LYS A 335 -6.71 16.65 6.81
N ILE A 336 -7.79 16.24 7.42
CA ILE A 336 -7.84 15.15 8.39
C ILE A 336 -8.71 14.04 7.82
N HIS A 337 -8.14 12.84 7.72
CA HIS A 337 -8.82 11.64 7.22
C HIS A 337 -8.83 10.57 8.31
N MET A 338 -9.95 10.43 9.02
CA MET A 338 -10.12 9.40 10.04
C MET A 338 -10.82 8.17 9.48
N TYR A 339 -10.38 7.00 9.94
CA TYR A 339 -10.82 5.72 9.38
C TYR A 339 -12.02 5.10 10.12
N GLY A 340 -12.51 5.71 11.20
CA GLY A 340 -13.60 5.14 12.00
C GLY A 340 -13.19 3.87 12.75
N LYS A 341 -11.92 3.72 13.06
CA LYS A 341 -11.38 2.58 13.80
C LYS A 341 -11.25 2.89 15.29
N ASP A 342 -11.38 1.86 16.13
CA ASP A 342 -11.04 1.99 17.55
C ASP A 342 -9.59 2.44 17.71
N VAL A 343 -9.38 3.39 18.61
CA VAL A 343 -8.05 3.86 18.99
C VAL A 343 -7.39 2.79 19.84
N LYS A 344 -6.27 2.27 19.33
CA LYS A 344 -5.42 1.28 20.03
C LYS A 344 -3.96 1.63 19.77
N PRO A 345 -3.04 1.41 20.73
CA PRO A 345 -1.63 1.70 20.55
C PRO A 345 -1.05 1.10 19.26
N GLY A 346 -0.40 1.94 18.45
CA GLY A 346 0.22 1.55 17.19
C GLY A 346 -0.73 1.30 16.01
N ARG A 347 -2.05 1.32 16.21
CA ARG A 347 -3.02 1.13 15.12
C ARG A 347 -3.13 2.39 14.28
N LYS A 348 -3.00 2.28 12.94
CA LYS A 348 -3.31 3.39 12.02
C LYS A 348 -4.80 3.69 12.08
N VAL A 349 -5.17 4.86 12.61
CA VAL A 349 -6.57 5.29 12.81
C VAL A 349 -6.97 6.45 11.91
N GLY A 350 -6.01 7.07 11.26
CA GLY A 350 -6.20 8.15 10.31
C GLY A 350 -4.89 8.60 9.69
N HIS A 351 -4.95 9.66 8.92
CA HIS A 351 -3.80 10.44 8.46
C HIS A 351 -4.19 11.89 8.30
N VAL A 352 -3.18 12.75 8.23
CA VAL A 352 -3.34 14.16 7.87
C VAL A 352 -2.54 14.47 6.62
N ASN A 353 -3.05 15.38 5.80
CA ASN A 353 -2.36 15.94 4.65
C ASN A 353 -2.21 17.46 4.82
N THR A 354 -1.02 17.95 4.52
CA THR A 354 -0.71 19.38 4.38
C THR A 354 0.01 19.60 3.05
N TYR A 355 -0.10 20.79 2.49
CA TYR A 355 0.55 21.12 1.22
C TYR A 355 0.96 22.59 1.18
N GLY A 356 1.93 22.93 0.33
CA GLY A 356 2.47 24.29 0.18
C GLY A 356 3.77 24.34 -0.63
N ASP A 357 4.44 25.49 -0.59
CA ASP A 357 5.64 25.74 -1.37
C ASP A 357 6.95 25.61 -0.57
N ASP A 358 6.87 25.64 0.75
CA ASP A 358 7.98 25.45 1.68
C ASP A 358 7.87 24.10 2.39
N LEU A 359 8.87 23.22 2.23
CA LEU A 359 8.83 21.87 2.77
C LEU A 359 8.87 21.85 4.28
N ASP A 360 9.70 22.69 4.90
CA ASP A 360 9.88 22.68 6.35
C ASP A 360 8.59 23.12 7.06
N ASP A 361 7.92 24.16 6.52
CA ASP A 361 6.60 24.61 6.98
C ASP A 361 5.54 23.50 6.83
N VAL A 362 5.45 22.90 5.64
CA VAL A 362 4.46 21.84 5.36
C VAL A 362 4.67 20.63 6.28
N LEU A 363 5.93 20.24 6.49
CA LEU A 363 6.29 19.10 7.35
C LEU A 363 6.01 19.39 8.83
N GLU A 364 6.30 20.61 9.31
CA GLU A 364 6.00 21.03 10.68
C GLU A 364 4.49 20.97 10.93
N ARG A 365 3.68 21.58 10.07
CA ARG A 365 2.21 21.60 10.20
C ARG A 365 1.61 20.19 10.23
N ALA A 366 2.07 19.28 9.34
CA ALA A 366 1.59 17.90 9.33
C ALA A 366 1.96 17.14 10.61
N ARG A 367 3.22 17.27 11.08
CA ARG A 367 3.70 16.61 12.30
C ARG A 367 3.02 17.15 13.54
N HIS A 368 2.84 18.48 13.62
CA HIS A 368 2.12 19.09 14.71
C HIS A 368 0.69 18.55 14.81
N ALA A 369 -0.06 18.57 13.69
CA ALA A 369 -1.43 18.08 13.69
C ALA A 369 -1.53 16.59 14.06
N ALA A 370 -0.67 15.73 13.50
CA ALA A 370 -0.65 14.31 13.84
C ALA A 370 -0.26 14.08 15.31
N GLY A 371 0.72 14.82 15.84
CA GLY A 371 1.16 14.73 17.23
C GLY A 371 0.07 15.17 18.21
N TYR A 372 -0.63 16.25 17.87
CA TYR A 372 -1.75 16.76 18.70
C TYR A 372 -2.93 15.78 18.70
N LEU A 373 -3.30 15.22 17.54
CA LEU A 373 -4.32 14.17 17.43
C LEU A 373 -3.97 12.91 18.24
N ARG A 374 -2.68 12.53 18.28
CA ARG A 374 -2.19 11.40 19.07
C ARG A 374 -2.13 11.69 20.58
N GLY A 375 -2.23 12.95 21.00
CA GLY A 375 -2.02 13.39 22.37
C GLY A 375 -0.54 13.36 22.80
N THR A 376 0.41 13.34 21.86
CA THR A 376 1.86 13.39 22.13
C THR A 376 2.40 14.81 22.21
N ILE A 377 1.63 15.78 21.74
CA ILE A 377 1.88 17.23 21.86
C ILE A 377 0.70 17.83 22.61
N THR A 378 1.00 18.63 23.62
CA THR A 378 0.03 19.46 24.37
C THR A 378 0.56 20.88 24.39
N GLU A 379 -0.29 21.88 24.10
CA GLU A 379 0.00 23.31 24.28
C GLU A 379 -0.60 23.81 25.57
#